data_52f0901762765b676972f1e87cf93952
#
_entry.id   52f0901762765b676972f1e87cf93952
#
_cell.length_a   1.000
_cell.length_b   1.000
_cell.length_c   1.000
_cell.angle_alpha   90.00
_cell.angle_beta   90.00
_cell.angle_gamma   90.00
#
_symmetry.space_group_name_H-M   'P 1'
#
loop_
_entity.id
_entity.type
_entity.pdbx_description
1 polymer ?
#
loop_
_entity_poly.entity_id
_entity_poly.type
_entity_poly.pdbx_seq_one_letter_code
_entity_poly.pdbx_strand_id
1 'polypeptide(L)'
;IYASPRYLKDYKKESLQEQNWCFIQGSEEWLIPLIWKKKANAKQCTVFESGMAMAVLNAAAEGMGVTMMPCYLGDADERLVRVTNVLESLTLELWILTHPDLRHTARVKALMAVLYDALTQNEDLYSGKRVRNKSKVRYKLE
;
A
#
# COMPACT_ATOMS: atom_id res chain seq x y z
N ILE A 1 -1.94 -5.68 0.13
CA ILE A 1 -2.52 -5.58 -1.21
C ILE A 1 -4.00 -5.30 -1.09
N TYR A 2 -4.52 -4.44 -1.97
CA TYR A 2 -5.89 -3.92 -1.95
C TYR A 2 -6.56 -4.08 -3.30
N ALA A 3 -7.88 -4.21 -3.27
CA ALA A 3 -8.74 -4.19 -4.45
C ALA A 3 -10.13 -3.64 -4.10
N SER A 4 -10.88 -3.20 -5.09
CA SER A 4 -12.28 -2.86 -4.87
C SER A 4 -13.14 -4.13 -4.76
N PRO A 5 -14.20 -4.13 -3.93
CA PRO A 5 -15.16 -5.25 -3.87
C PRO A 5 -15.79 -5.59 -5.22
N ARG A 6 -15.99 -4.56 -6.07
CA ARG A 6 -16.50 -4.72 -7.43
C ARG A 6 -15.55 -5.55 -8.28
N TYR A 7 -14.27 -5.19 -8.31
CA TYR A 7 -13.24 -5.94 -9.03
C TYR A 7 -13.21 -7.41 -8.60
N LEU A 8 -13.19 -7.68 -7.30
CA LEU A 8 -13.14 -9.05 -6.76
C LEU A 8 -14.38 -9.88 -7.09
N LYS A 9 -15.51 -9.24 -7.31
CA LYS A 9 -16.75 -9.92 -7.74
C LYS A 9 -16.69 -10.30 -9.21
N ASP A 10 -16.20 -9.40 -10.06
CA ASP A 10 -16.23 -9.54 -11.52
C ASP A 10 -15.03 -10.37 -12.03
N TYR A 11 -13.89 -10.32 -11.35
CA TYR A 11 -12.65 -11.01 -11.70
C TYR A 11 -12.29 -12.07 -10.64
N LYS A 12 -12.93 -13.23 -10.73
CA LYS A 12 -12.67 -14.37 -9.83
C LYS A 12 -11.46 -15.16 -10.29
N LYS A 13 -10.26 -14.62 -10.13
CA LYS A 13 -9.02 -15.35 -10.38
C LYS A 13 -8.47 -15.93 -9.10
N GLU A 14 -7.83 -17.10 -9.18
CA GLU A 14 -7.40 -17.87 -8.00
C GLU A 14 -6.13 -17.33 -7.37
N SER A 15 -5.25 -16.72 -8.16
CA SER A 15 -3.95 -16.23 -7.69
C SER A 15 -3.75 -14.73 -7.92
N LEU A 16 -2.87 -14.12 -7.12
CA LEU A 16 -2.43 -12.73 -7.31
C LEU A 16 -1.67 -12.54 -8.63
N GLN A 17 -1.01 -13.59 -9.10
CA GLN A 17 -0.21 -13.58 -10.32
C GLN A 17 -1.06 -13.35 -11.58
N GLU A 18 -2.34 -13.72 -11.52
CA GLU A 18 -3.28 -13.62 -12.64
C GLU A 18 -4.14 -12.37 -12.59
N GLN A 19 -4.08 -11.61 -11.48
CA GLN A 19 -4.85 -10.38 -11.32
C GLN A 19 -4.35 -9.29 -12.28
N ASN A 20 -5.25 -8.38 -12.64
CA ASN A 20 -4.86 -7.12 -13.23
C ASN A 20 -4.20 -6.24 -12.16
N TRP A 21 -3.07 -5.62 -12.49
CA TRP A 21 -2.30 -4.85 -11.53
C TRP A 21 -2.24 -3.36 -11.86
N CYS A 22 -2.43 -2.56 -10.84
CA CYS A 22 -2.19 -1.12 -10.86
C CYS A 22 -0.95 -0.83 -10.01
N PHE A 23 0.13 -0.34 -10.64
CA PHE A 23 1.41 -0.12 -9.97
C PHE A 23 1.71 1.36 -9.75
N ILE A 24 2.29 1.66 -8.60
CA ILE A 24 3.07 2.89 -8.42
C ILE A 24 4.39 2.67 -9.13
N GLN A 25 4.78 3.54 -10.05
CA GLN A 25 6.01 3.44 -10.80
C GLN A 25 7.22 3.18 -9.89
N GLY A 26 7.98 2.14 -10.17
CA GLY A 26 9.11 1.68 -9.36
C GLY A 26 8.76 0.70 -8.23
N SER A 27 7.48 0.57 -7.84
CA SER A 27 7.07 -0.37 -6.78
C SER A 27 7.09 -1.83 -7.24
N GLU A 28 7.04 -2.06 -8.53
CA GLU A 28 7.12 -3.38 -9.15
C GLU A 28 8.44 -4.09 -8.82
N GLU A 29 9.54 -3.35 -8.62
CA GLU A 29 10.84 -3.92 -8.27
C GLU A 29 10.82 -4.66 -6.93
N TRP A 30 10.00 -4.21 -5.99
CA TRP A 30 9.86 -4.83 -4.67
C TRP A 30 8.82 -5.96 -4.67
N LEU A 31 7.75 -5.78 -5.42
CA LEU A 31 6.62 -6.70 -5.42
C LEU A 31 6.82 -7.91 -6.34
N ILE A 32 7.49 -7.70 -7.49
CA ILE A 32 7.71 -8.76 -8.47
C ILE A 32 8.39 -10.00 -7.87
N PRO A 33 9.51 -9.88 -7.10
CA PRO A 33 10.14 -11.05 -6.50
C PRO A 33 9.24 -11.85 -5.56
N LEU A 34 8.23 -11.19 -4.96
CA LEU A 34 7.30 -11.82 -4.01
C LEU A 34 6.14 -12.54 -4.69
N ILE A 35 5.70 -12.06 -5.85
CA ILE A 35 4.50 -12.57 -6.51
C ILE A 35 4.85 -13.35 -7.77
N TRP A 36 5.85 -12.92 -8.53
CA TRP A 36 6.23 -13.56 -9.80
C TRP A 36 7.68 -14.01 -9.79
N LYS A 37 7.91 -15.20 -10.33
CA LYS A 37 9.28 -15.71 -10.56
C LYS A 37 10.02 -14.98 -11.69
N LYS A 38 9.28 -14.34 -12.61
CA LYS A 38 9.85 -13.65 -13.77
C LYS A 38 9.16 -12.29 -13.99
N LYS A 39 9.95 -11.24 -14.19
CA LYS A 39 9.48 -9.88 -14.47
C LYS A 39 8.56 -9.79 -15.71
N ALA A 40 8.77 -10.63 -16.70
CA ALA A 40 7.95 -10.67 -17.91
C ALA A 40 6.47 -10.98 -17.62
N ASN A 41 6.18 -11.82 -16.63
CA ASN A 41 4.80 -12.18 -16.26
C ASN A 41 4.05 -11.01 -15.62
N ALA A 42 4.75 -10.18 -14.82
CA ALA A 42 4.16 -9.01 -14.21
C ALA A 42 3.71 -7.98 -15.25
N LYS A 43 4.49 -7.76 -16.31
CA LYS A 43 4.13 -6.83 -17.38
C LYS A 43 2.84 -7.20 -18.11
N GLN A 44 2.56 -8.49 -18.27
CA GLN A 44 1.33 -8.95 -18.93
C GLN A 44 0.08 -8.66 -18.12
N CYS A 45 0.22 -8.52 -16.81
CA CYS A 45 -0.87 -8.25 -15.88
C CYS A 45 -1.01 -6.76 -15.52
N THR A 46 -0.08 -5.89 -15.93
CA THR A 46 -0.11 -4.46 -15.64
C THR A 46 -1.14 -3.76 -16.53
N VAL A 47 -2.18 -3.21 -15.92
CA VAL A 47 -3.26 -2.48 -16.62
C VAL A 47 -3.18 -0.98 -16.40
N PHE A 48 -2.52 -0.54 -15.33
CA PHE A 48 -2.33 0.86 -15.02
C PHE A 48 -1.03 1.09 -14.25
N GLU A 49 -0.33 2.16 -14.56
CA GLU A 49 0.90 2.57 -13.90
C GLU A 49 0.96 4.09 -13.78
N SER A 50 1.38 4.60 -12.63
CA SER A 50 1.55 6.03 -12.40
C SER A 50 2.58 6.30 -11.30
N GLY A 51 3.35 7.39 -11.42
CA GLY A 51 4.21 7.89 -10.35
C GLY A 51 3.45 8.47 -9.16
N MET A 52 2.13 8.66 -9.27
CA MET A 52 1.28 9.21 -8.22
C MET A 52 0.50 8.11 -7.50
N ALA A 53 0.82 7.84 -6.23
CA ALA A 53 0.14 6.82 -5.43
C ALA A 53 -1.39 7.00 -5.40
N MET A 54 -1.88 8.25 -5.32
CA MET A 54 -3.32 8.53 -5.30
C MET A 54 -4.02 8.21 -6.63
N ALA A 55 -3.33 8.35 -7.77
CA ALA A 55 -3.90 7.95 -9.06
C ALA A 55 -4.04 6.42 -9.13
N VAL A 56 -3.04 5.68 -8.65
CA VAL A 56 -3.06 4.21 -8.59
C VAL A 56 -4.14 3.72 -7.62
N LEU A 57 -4.27 4.36 -6.45
CA LEU A 57 -5.32 4.05 -5.49
C LEU A 57 -6.71 4.21 -6.11
N ASN A 58 -6.95 5.34 -6.80
CA ASN A 58 -8.21 5.60 -7.47
C ASN A 58 -8.48 4.58 -8.60
N ALA A 59 -7.49 4.24 -9.41
CA ALA A 59 -7.64 3.22 -10.45
C ALA A 59 -8.07 1.86 -9.87
N ALA A 60 -7.46 1.43 -8.76
CA ALA A 60 -7.85 0.21 -8.07
C ALA A 60 -9.25 0.32 -7.43
N ALA A 61 -9.60 1.47 -6.85
CA ALA A 61 -10.92 1.74 -6.28
C ALA A 61 -12.04 1.69 -7.33
N GLU A 62 -11.75 2.18 -8.54
CA GLU A 62 -12.68 2.10 -9.69
C GLU A 62 -12.73 0.71 -10.33
N GLY A 63 -11.98 -0.27 -9.83
CA GLY A 63 -12.07 -1.65 -10.24
C GLY A 63 -11.21 -2.03 -11.44
N MET A 64 -10.13 -1.29 -11.72
CA MET A 64 -9.20 -1.65 -12.78
C MET A 64 -8.35 -2.87 -12.43
N GLY A 65 -8.07 -3.08 -11.12
CA GLY A 65 -7.23 -4.19 -10.70
C GLY A 65 -6.93 -4.18 -9.20
N VAL A 66 -5.91 -4.94 -8.81
CA VAL A 66 -5.32 -4.94 -7.48
C VAL A 66 -4.15 -3.98 -7.42
N THR A 67 -3.85 -3.47 -6.24
CA THR A 67 -2.68 -2.60 -6.02
C THR A 67 -2.01 -2.89 -4.70
N MET A 68 -0.72 -2.61 -4.60
CA MET A 68 0.01 -2.54 -3.34
C MET A 68 0.05 -1.10 -2.85
N MET A 69 -0.38 -0.90 -1.61
CA MET A 69 -0.41 0.42 -0.97
C MET A 69 0.08 0.33 0.47
N PRO A 70 0.68 1.40 1.01
CA PRO A 70 0.86 1.53 2.44
C PRO A 70 -0.47 1.37 3.17
N CYS A 71 -0.46 0.65 4.30
CA CYS A 71 -1.69 0.32 5.02
C CYS A 71 -2.51 1.55 5.41
N TYR A 72 -1.85 2.64 5.79
CA TYR A 72 -2.53 3.88 6.16
C TYR A 72 -3.30 4.54 5.00
N LEU A 73 -2.90 4.31 3.75
CA LEU A 73 -3.63 4.79 2.57
C LEU A 73 -4.75 3.82 2.17
N GLY A 74 -4.43 2.54 2.04
CA GLY A 74 -5.40 1.56 1.58
C GLY A 74 -6.55 1.31 2.56
N ASP A 75 -6.27 1.33 3.87
CA ASP A 75 -7.32 1.15 4.89
C ASP A 75 -8.17 2.42 5.12
N ALA A 76 -7.66 3.59 4.71
CA ALA A 76 -8.42 4.84 4.80
C ALA A 76 -9.49 4.97 3.70
N ASP A 77 -9.32 4.31 2.57
CA ASP A 77 -10.27 4.37 1.46
C ASP A 77 -11.36 3.30 1.61
N GLU A 78 -12.61 3.75 1.80
CA GLU A 78 -13.77 2.87 2.01
C GLU A 78 -14.14 2.04 0.77
N ARG A 79 -13.67 2.44 -0.41
CA ARG A 79 -13.89 1.74 -1.68
C ARG A 79 -12.98 0.52 -1.84
N LEU A 80 -11.95 0.40 -0.99
CA LEU A 80 -10.96 -0.66 -1.05
C LEU A 80 -11.10 -1.65 0.11
N VAL A 81 -10.73 -2.88 -0.14
CA VAL A 81 -10.62 -3.93 0.86
C VAL A 81 -9.26 -4.59 0.76
N ARG A 82 -8.73 -4.98 1.91
CA ARG A 82 -7.45 -5.69 1.99
C ARG A 82 -7.63 -7.14 1.54
N VAL A 83 -6.85 -7.60 0.55
CA VAL A 83 -6.92 -8.95 -0.02
C VAL A 83 -5.78 -9.88 0.42
N THR A 84 -4.76 -9.35 1.10
CA THR A 84 -3.69 -10.13 1.75
C THR A 84 -3.53 -9.71 3.20
N ASN A 85 -2.70 -10.45 3.94
CA ASN A 85 -2.14 -9.92 5.19
C ASN A 85 -1.12 -8.81 4.89
N VAL A 86 -0.66 -8.13 5.94
CA VAL A 86 0.46 -7.18 5.84
C VAL A 86 1.68 -7.93 5.31
N LEU A 87 2.39 -7.32 4.37
CA LEU A 87 3.63 -7.86 3.81
C LEU A 87 4.79 -7.39 4.69
N GLU A 88 5.09 -8.14 5.74
CA GLU A 88 6.13 -7.78 6.72
C GLU A 88 7.51 -7.59 6.07
N SER A 89 7.80 -8.33 5.00
CA SER A 89 9.03 -8.19 4.21
C SER A 89 9.15 -6.85 3.46
N LEU A 90 8.06 -6.09 3.36
CA LEU A 90 7.99 -4.78 2.69
C LEU A 90 7.72 -3.65 3.68
N THR A 91 8.13 -3.80 4.92
CA THR A 91 8.01 -2.73 5.91
C THR A 91 8.95 -1.58 5.56
N LEU A 92 8.40 -0.38 5.48
CA LEU A 92 9.13 0.86 5.27
C LEU A 92 9.22 1.63 6.57
N GLU A 93 10.38 2.22 6.83
CA GLU A 93 10.57 3.11 7.97
C GLU A 93 10.03 4.51 7.64
N LEU A 94 9.37 5.12 8.61
CA LEU A 94 8.92 6.50 8.53
C LEU A 94 9.89 7.40 9.30
N TRP A 95 10.53 8.33 8.59
CA TRP A 95 11.54 9.22 9.15
C TRP A 95 11.02 10.65 9.26
N ILE A 96 11.23 11.30 10.41
CA ILE A 96 11.08 12.74 10.57
C ILE A 96 12.45 13.37 10.49
N LEU A 97 12.69 14.21 9.49
CA LEU A 97 13.99 14.84 9.26
C LEU A 97 13.93 16.34 9.50
N THR A 98 15.01 16.88 10.03
CA THR A 98 15.22 18.31 10.18
C THR A 98 16.69 18.67 9.95
N HIS A 99 16.95 19.92 9.55
CA HIS A 99 18.32 20.39 9.38
C HIS A 99 19.05 20.39 10.73
N PRO A 100 20.34 19.96 10.79
CA PRO A 100 21.10 19.88 12.03
C PRO A 100 21.12 21.19 12.82
N ASP A 101 21.26 22.34 12.15
CA ASP A 101 21.32 23.65 12.80
C ASP A 101 19.98 24.08 13.41
N LEU A 102 18.87 23.56 12.90
CA LEU A 102 17.53 23.92 13.35
C LEU A 102 16.99 23.01 14.45
N ARG A 103 17.53 21.81 14.60
CA ARG A 103 17.03 20.79 15.56
C ARG A 103 17.00 21.27 17.02
N HIS A 104 17.81 22.26 17.37
CA HIS A 104 17.91 22.80 18.72
C HIS A 104 16.99 24.01 18.96
N THR A 105 16.38 24.56 17.92
CA THR A 105 15.47 25.70 18.06
C THR A 105 14.16 25.29 18.73
N ALA A 106 13.61 26.12 19.60
CA ALA A 106 12.39 25.80 20.36
C ALA A 106 11.19 25.47 19.45
N ARG A 107 11.03 26.20 18.33
CA ARG A 107 9.92 25.98 17.38
C ARG A 107 10.01 24.63 16.70
N VAL A 108 11.21 24.22 16.24
CA VAL A 108 11.42 22.94 15.58
C VAL A 108 11.26 21.81 16.57
N LYS A 109 11.79 21.92 17.79
CA LYS A 109 11.57 20.93 18.86
C LYS A 109 10.08 20.72 19.15
N ALA A 110 9.33 21.80 19.29
CA ALA A 110 7.89 21.73 19.54
C ALA A 110 7.15 21.02 18.39
N LEU A 111 7.45 21.37 17.14
CA LEU A 111 6.87 20.71 15.97
C LEU A 111 7.23 19.22 15.91
N MET A 112 8.51 18.89 16.10
CA MET A 112 8.98 17.50 16.09
C MET A 112 8.29 16.66 17.17
N ALA A 113 8.09 17.22 18.39
CA ALA A 113 7.38 16.54 19.46
C ALA A 113 5.92 16.24 19.05
N VAL A 114 5.20 17.24 18.53
CA VAL A 114 3.81 17.05 18.08
C VAL A 114 3.71 15.99 16.97
N LEU A 115 4.62 16.02 15.99
CA LEU A 115 4.65 15.03 14.91
C LEU A 115 4.95 13.63 15.44
N TYR A 116 5.93 13.50 16.33
CA TYR A 116 6.29 12.23 16.96
C TYR A 116 5.11 11.64 17.75
N ASP A 117 4.48 12.46 18.60
CA ASP A 117 3.32 12.02 19.37
C ASP A 117 2.15 11.61 18.48
N ALA A 118 1.86 12.37 17.42
CA ALA A 118 0.80 12.05 16.48
C ALA A 118 1.06 10.72 15.74
N LEU A 119 2.30 10.46 15.33
CA LEU A 119 2.68 9.22 14.67
C LEU A 119 2.62 8.04 15.64
N THR A 120 3.11 8.20 16.87
CA THR A 120 3.10 7.14 17.90
C THR A 120 1.66 6.79 18.32
N GLN A 121 0.79 7.78 18.49
CA GLN A 121 -0.62 7.55 18.82
C GLN A 121 -1.38 6.81 17.70
N ASN A 122 -0.90 6.85 16.47
CA ASN A 122 -1.48 6.19 15.31
C ASN A 122 -0.62 5.01 14.81
N GLU A 123 0.24 4.43 15.63
CA GLU A 123 1.11 3.31 15.27
C GLU A 123 0.34 2.14 14.64
N ASP A 124 -0.83 1.80 15.17
CA ASP A 124 -1.66 0.72 14.65
C ASP A 124 -2.16 0.97 13.22
N LEU A 125 -2.34 2.23 12.84
CA LEU A 125 -2.69 2.61 11.47
C LEU A 125 -1.50 2.40 10.53
N TYR A 126 -0.32 2.88 10.91
CA TYR A 126 0.89 2.78 10.08
C TYR A 126 1.42 1.34 10.00
N SER A 127 1.39 0.60 11.10
CA SER A 127 1.80 -0.82 11.14
C SER A 127 0.80 -1.77 10.47
N GLY A 128 -0.36 -1.28 10.06
CA GLY A 128 -1.40 -2.10 9.44
C GLY A 128 -2.14 -3.02 10.40
N LYS A 129 -2.01 -2.84 11.72
CA LYS A 129 -2.80 -3.57 12.71
C LYS A 129 -4.26 -3.13 12.69
N ARG A 130 -4.51 -1.84 12.41
CA ARG A 130 -5.86 -1.28 12.31
C ARG A 130 -6.45 -1.57 10.93
N VAL A 131 -7.15 -2.68 10.80
CA VAL A 131 -7.83 -3.06 9.55
C VAL A 131 -9.26 -2.55 9.58
N ARG A 132 -9.63 -1.67 8.67
CA ARG A 132 -10.99 -1.13 8.55
C ARG A 132 -11.90 -2.06 7.75
N ASN A 133 -11.45 -2.52 6.60
CA ASN A 133 -12.23 -3.36 5.69
C ASN A 133 -11.44 -4.61 5.29
N LYS A 134 -11.95 -5.80 5.61
CA LYS A 134 -11.37 -7.07 5.18
C LYS A 134 -12.22 -7.70 4.09
N SER A 135 -11.58 -8.12 2.99
CA SER A 135 -12.24 -8.97 2.01
C SER A 135 -12.49 -10.38 2.57
N LYS A 136 -13.56 -11.02 2.11
CA LYS A 136 -13.75 -12.48 2.27
C LYS A 136 -12.78 -13.27 1.39
N VAL A 137 -12.34 -12.69 0.28
CA VAL A 137 -11.32 -13.26 -0.61
C VAL A 137 -9.96 -12.88 -0.06
N ARG A 138 -9.12 -13.87 0.18
CA ARG A 138 -7.75 -13.68 0.63
C ARG A 138 -6.80 -14.49 -0.24
N TYR A 139 -5.77 -13.84 -0.72
CA TYR A 139 -4.66 -14.50 -1.40
C TYR A 139 -3.55 -14.78 -0.40
N LYS A 140 -2.94 -15.98 -0.49
CA LYS A 140 -1.71 -16.30 0.21
C LYS A 140 -0.55 -15.97 -0.73
N LEU A 141 0.51 -15.41 -0.19
CA LEU A 141 1.80 -15.32 -0.86
C LEU A 141 2.55 -16.60 -0.47
N GLU A 142 2.91 -17.40 -1.47
CA GLU A 142 3.71 -18.61 -1.29
C GLU A 142 5.20 -18.28 -1.22
#